data_a16b9257003ce0549491beca6f2a13df
#
_entry.id   a16b9257003ce0549491beca6f2a13df
#
_cell.length_a   1.000
_cell.length_b   1.000
_cell.length_c   1.000
_cell.angle_alpha   90.00
_cell.angle_beta   90.00
_cell.angle_gamma   90.00
#
_symmetry.space_group_name_H-M   'P 1'
#
loop_
_entity.id
_entity.type
_entity.pdbx_description
1 polymer ?
#
loop_
_entity_poly.entity_id
_entity_poly.type
_entity_poly.pdbx_seq_one_letter_code
_entity_poly.pdbx_strand_id
1 'polypeptide(L)' 'MLKNRVKELRARYGFTQSDLGKRVDVTRQTIAFIEKGEFSPSITLALKLADALETKVDDLFWLEEEEYNEK' A
#
# COMPACT_ATOMS: atom_id res chain seq x y z
N MET A 1 1.64 -10.46 9.17
CA MET A 1 0.62 -9.51 8.69
C MET A 1 1.24 -8.59 7.66
N LEU A 2 0.46 -8.19 6.71
CA LEU A 2 0.98 -7.36 5.63
C LEU A 2 1.14 -5.92 6.10
N LYS A 3 2.31 -5.38 5.89
CA LYS A 3 2.61 -3.99 6.21
C LYS A 3 2.87 -3.23 4.93
N ASN A 4 2.74 -1.94 4.99
CA ASN A 4 2.99 -1.12 3.82
C ASN A 4 3.46 0.28 4.20
N ARG A 5 3.98 1.00 3.21
CA ARG A 5 4.32 2.40 3.40
C ARG A 5 3.63 3.28 2.36
N VAL A 6 2.38 2.89 2.01
CA VAL A 6 1.62 3.65 1.02
C VAL A 6 1.40 5.08 1.49
N LYS A 7 0.99 5.25 2.74
CA LYS A 7 0.72 6.59 3.26
C LYS A 7 1.97 7.45 3.25
N GLU A 8 3.10 6.87 3.63
CA GLU A 8 4.36 7.59 3.69
C GLU A 8 4.77 8.08 2.31
N LEU A 9 4.72 7.20 1.31
CA LEU A 9 5.14 7.57 -0.03
C LEU A 9 4.12 8.48 -0.71
N ARG A 10 2.83 8.25 -0.44
CA ARG A 10 1.79 9.14 -0.95
C ARG A 10 2.04 10.57 -0.47
N ALA A 11 2.32 10.71 0.82
CA ALA A 11 2.58 12.03 1.39
C ALA A 11 3.82 12.66 0.78
N ARG A 12 4.84 11.84 0.52
CA ARG A 12 6.09 12.34 -0.06
C ARG A 12 5.85 12.96 -1.42
N TYR A 13 4.93 12.40 -2.21
CA TYR A 13 4.61 12.93 -3.53
C TYR A 13 3.50 13.97 -3.49
N GLY A 14 2.95 14.26 -2.31
CA GLY A 14 1.91 15.26 -2.18
C GLY A 14 0.56 14.81 -2.70
N PHE A 15 0.33 13.50 -2.81
CA PHE A 15 -0.96 12.99 -3.26
C PHE A 15 -1.92 12.87 -2.09
N THR A 16 -3.17 13.26 -2.31
CA THR A 16 -4.23 12.90 -1.36
C THR A 16 -4.61 11.45 -1.60
N GLN A 17 -5.38 10.88 -0.69
CA GLN A 17 -5.91 9.53 -0.90
C GLN A 17 -6.74 9.47 -2.17
N SER A 18 -7.51 10.54 -2.45
CA SER A 18 -8.30 10.61 -3.67
C SER A 18 -7.42 10.66 -4.91
N ASP A 19 -6.33 11.43 -4.85
CA ASP A 19 -5.41 11.51 -5.98
C ASP A 19 -4.82 10.14 -6.29
N LEU A 20 -4.37 9.45 -5.27
CA LEU A 20 -3.78 8.14 -5.47
C LEU A 20 -4.82 7.15 -5.99
N GLY A 21 -6.03 7.20 -5.42
CA GLY A 21 -7.09 6.32 -5.88
C GLY A 21 -7.36 6.49 -7.36
N LYS A 22 -7.40 7.72 -7.83
CA LYS A 22 -7.63 7.98 -9.25
C LYS A 22 -6.51 7.43 -10.11
N ARG A 23 -5.28 7.53 -9.64
CA ARG A 23 -4.14 7.05 -10.41
C ARG A 23 -4.13 5.55 -10.58
N VAL A 24 -4.70 4.83 -9.62
CA VAL A 24 -4.70 3.37 -9.66
C VAL A 24 -6.11 2.80 -9.83
N ASP A 25 -7.08 3.68 -10.10
CA ASP A 25 -8.43 3.27 -10.49
C ASP A 25 -9.21 2.61 -9.38
N VAL A 26 -9.08 3.12 -8.17
CA VAL A 26 -9.89 2.68 -7.04
C VAL A 26 -10.37 3.90 -6.28
N THR A 27 -11.27 3.69 -5.32
CA THR A 27 -11.83 4.80 -4.56
C THR A 27 -10.87 5.24 -3.47
N ARG A 28 -11.08 6.45 -2.98
CA ARG A 28 -10.34 6.97 -1.84
C ARG A 28 -10.44 6.03 -0.64
N GLN A 29 -11.65 5.47 -0.44
CA GLN A 29 -11.88 4.60 0.69
C GLN A 29 -11.03 3.34 0.63
N THR A 30 -10.86 2.79 -0.58
CA THR A 30 -9.99 1.63 -0.77
C THR A 30 -8.56 1.96 -0.37
N ILE A 31 -8.07 3.14 -0.77
CA ILE A 31 -6.72 3.56 -0.39
C ILE A 31 -6.63 3.67 1.13
N ALA A 32 -7.63 4.25 1.77
CA ALA A 32 -7.60 4.41 3.23
C ALA A 32 -7.54 3.06 3.94
N PHE A 33 -8.31 2.08 3.47
CA PHE A 33 -8.30 0.75 4.06
C PHE A 33 -6.95 0.05 3.86
N ILE A 34 -6.35 0.22 2.68
CA ILE A 34 -5.03 -0.35 2.42
C ILE A 34 -4.00 0.26 3.38
N GLU A 35 -4.04 1.57 3.54
CA GLU A 35 -3.06 2.24 4.40
C GLU A 35 -3.17 1.78 5.85
N LYS A 36 -4.37 1.45 6.28
CA LYS A 36 -4.57 0.97 7.65
C LYS A 36 -4.26 -0.51 7.81
N GLY A 37 -4.00 -1.21 6.72
CA GLY A 37 -3.77 -2.65 6.79
C GLY A 37 -5.05 -3.45 6.89
N GLU A 38 -6.19 -2.83 6.59
CA GLU A 38 -7.48 -3.49 6.71
C GLU A 38 -7.95 -4.13 5.41
N PHE A 39 -7.22 -3.91 4.34
CA PHE A 39 -7.55 -4.47 3.05
C PHE A 39 -6.25 -4.77 2.33
N SER A 40 -6.09 -6.02 1.88
CA SER A 40 -4.92 -6.41 1.14
C SER A 40 -5.20 -6.25 -0.35
N PRO A 41 -4.42 -5.47 -1.07
CA PRO A 41 -4.68 -5.27 -2.49
C PRO A 41 -4.39 -6.53 -3.29
N SER A 42 -5.06 -6.66 -4.42
CA SER A 42 -4.70 -7.69 -5.39
C SER A 42 -3.29 -7.43 -5.89
N ILE A 43 -2.71 -8.45 -6.53
CA ILE A 43 -1.39 -8.28 -7.15
C ILE A 43 -1.42 -7.13 -8.15
N THR A 44 -2.46 -7.08 -8.99
CA THR A 44 -2.56 -6.02 -9.98
C THR A 44 -2.58 -4.65 -9.33
N LEU A 45 -3.39 -4.49 -8.28
CA LEU A 45 -3.48 -3.19 -7.61
C LEU A 45 -2.17 -2.87 -6.90
N ALA A 46 -1.52 -3.86 -6.30
CA ALA A 46 -0.24 -3.63 -5.64
C ALA A 46 0.81 -3.13 -6.63
N LEU A 47 0.85 -3.72 -7.82
CA LEU A 47 1.80 -3.29 -8.85
C LEU A 47 1.47 -1.89 -9.35
N LYS A 48 0.18 -1.56 -9.50
CA LYS A 48 -0.22 -0.21 -9.90
C LYS A 48 0.17 0.81 -8.85
N LEU A 49 0.00 0.47 -7.57
CA LEU A 49 0.40 1.36 -6.50
C LEU A 49 1.89 1.60 -6.49
N ALA A 50 2.66 0.53 -6.66
CA ALA A 50 4.12 0.66 -6.69
C ALA A 50 4.56 1.55 -7.85
N ASP A 51 3.92 1.38 -9.00
CA ASP A 51 4.23 2.18 -10.18
C ASP A 51 3.87 3.64 -9.95
N ALA A 52 2.69 3.91 -9.40
CA ALA A 52 2.25 5.28 -9.15
C ALA A 52 3.13 5.98 -8.13
N LEU A 53 3.69 5.24 -7.20
CA LEU A 53 4.54 5.78 -6.14
C LEU A 53 6.03 5.62 -6.45
N GLU A 54 6.34 5.16 -7.67
CA GLU A 54 7.70 5.07 -8.19
C GLU A 54 8.61 4.28 -7.26
N THR A 55 8.13 3.11 -6.85
CA THR A 55 8.87 2.25 -5.97
C THR A 55 8.65 0.80 -6.41
N LYS A 56 9.44 -0.09 -5.89
CA LYS A 56 9.24 -1.51 -6.13
C LYS A 56 8.17 -2.02 -5.20
N VAL A 57 7.44 -3.06 -5.64
CA VAL A 57 6.34 -3.57 -4.86
C VAL A 57 6.82 -4.12 -3.52
N ASP A 58 8.00 -4.73 -3.47
CA ASP A 58 8.50 -5.29 -2.23
C ASP A 58 9.10 -4.23 -1.30
N ASP A 59 9.31 -3.02 -1.80
CA ASP A 59 9.64 -1.89 -0.94
C ASP A 59 8.39 -1.23 -0.40
N LEU A 60 7.25 -1.43 -1.07
CA LEU A 60 5.99 -0.82 -0.70
C LEU A 60 5.21 -1.69 0.27
N PHE A 61 5.22 -3.00 0.05
CA PHE A 61 4.50 -3.97 0.87
C PHE A 61 5.44 -5.05 1.33
N TRP A 62 5.29 -5.48 2.57
CA TRP A 62 6.11 -6.59 3.08
C TRP A 62 5.34 -7.29 4.18
N LEU A 63 5.79 -8.49 4.51
CA LEU A 63 5.19 -9.25 5.59
C LEU A 63 6.00 -9.02 6.84
N GLU A 64 5.32 -8.60 7.88
CA GLU A 64 5.98 -8.49 9.16
C GLU A 64 6.04 -9.86 9.77
N GLU A 65 7.25 -10.29 10.10
CA GLU A 65 7.44 -11.58 10.67
C GLU A 65 7.02 -11.54 12.08
N GLU A 66 6.13 -12.44 12.44
CA GLU A 66 5.75 -12.52 13.84
C GLU A 66 6.78 -13.27 14.57
N GLU A 67 6.97 -12.93 15.82
CA GLU A 67 7.89 -13.62 16.63
C GLU A 67 7.26 -14.84 17.12
N TYR A 68 7.73 -15.99 16.71
CA TYR A 68 7.22 -17.23 17.19
C TYR A 68 8.14 -17.74 18.19
N ASN A 69 7.55 -18.30 19.19
CA ASN A 69 8.37 -19.06 20.04
C ASN A 69 8.24 -20.45 19.67
N GLU A 70 8.92 -20.95 18.99
CA GLU A 70 8.75 -22.18 18.48
C GLU A 70 9.43 -23.01 19.01
N LYS A 71 9.14 -23.20 19.30
CA LYS A 71 9.65 -23.81 19.57
C LYS A 71 10.15 -24.11 19.70
#